data_c1ccf8a2765cbef409f5b4b1a4a10a73
#
_entry.id   c1ccf8a2765cbef409f5b4b1a4a10a73
#
_cell.length_a   1.000
_cell.length_b   1.000
_cell.length_c   1.000
_cell.angle_alpha   90.00
_cell.angle_beta   90.00
_cell.angle_gamma   90.00
#
_symmetry.space_group_name_H-M   'P 1'
#
loop_
_entity.id
_entity.type
_entity.pdbx_description
1 polymer ?
#
loop_
_entity_poly.entity_id
_entity_poly.type
_entity_poly.pdbx_seq_one_letter_code
_entity_poly.pdbx_strand_id
1 'polypeptide(L)'
;MAPSLAVRAASRVESLTRHVVADASGSSLALNPTASNGGVASARPTPGGGPGSLSVVDNRTGKKYELPIEPGGYVPSAALKQITAGGDGAGLRLFDPGYVNTAPCKSKISFIDGDAGVLRYRGYPIETLAETSTYLESAFALVYGDLPSAAQLAEWEQTIMRHSALPVPVIAAIEALPHDAHPMGIILAGLNALSTFHPEQNPALQGGDIYKTHSVQDKQIVRIIGKMTTLAAHAYHRNTGRAPAPPNQKLGYAENFLYMLDAGLDPDHRPNPRLAKALDVMFLLHAEHEMNCSTAAARHLASSGVDVYSAVAGAVGALYGPLHGGANEAVLKMLARIERVENIPAFLDGVKNKKEKMFGFGHRVYKNFDPRAKVIRAVAEEVFSLVGRDPLIDVAVELEKRARADPYFVSRKLYPNVDFYSGLVYRALGFPPEFFTVLFAIPRATGYLAHWREALTDPDQRIMRPQQIYEGPWLREYAPIEGRRDATSDQMWQVEPSNASRRRLAGVVSTHRAGTGDHAAFGRGDVAPLSSATREVEGSDPNRRAFGRGLGPAFSGGVVAGDATSGVDQLMRRR
;
A
#
# COMPACT_ATOMS: atom_id res chain seq x y z
N MET A 1 6.64 45.47 -0.01
CA MET A 1 5.83 44.84 1.02
C MET A 1 5.03 43.73 0.35
N ALA A 2 5.34 42.48 0.62
CA ALA A 2 4.61 41.33 0.07
C ALA A 2 3.31 41.14 0.85
N PRO A 3 2.18 40.83 0.19
CA PRO A 3 0.91 40.60 0.88
C PRO A 3 1.00 39.34 1.76
N SER A 4 0.34 39.39 2.92
CA SER A 4 0.34 38.31 3.91
C SER A 4 -0.25 37.02 3.36
N LEU A 5 0.17 35.88 3.90
CA LEU A 5 -0.28 34.53 3.53
C LEU A 5 -1.83 34.38 3.51
N ALA A 6 -2.53 35.10 4.37
CA ALA A 6 -4.00 35.13 4.44
C ALA A 6 -4.65 35.72 3.17
N VAL A 7 -4.05 36.76 2.57
CA VAL A 7 -4.55 37.39 1.33
C VAL A 7 -4.31 36.47 0.12
N ARG A 8 -3.25 35.68 0.14
CA ARG A 8 -2.97 34.69 -0.91
C ARG A 8 -3.90 33.46 -0.85
N ALA A 9 -4.35 33.08 0.35
CA ALA A 9 -5.33 32.02 0.54
C ALA A 9 -6.72 32.42 0.02
N ALA A 10 -7.18 33.65 0.33
CA ALA A 10 -8.49 34.14 -0.11
C ALA A 10 -8.60 34.26 -1.65
N SER A 11 -7.54 34.75 -2.32
CA SER A 11 -7.49 34.82 -3.80
C SER A 11 -7.50 33.44 -4.49
N ARG A 12 -7.02 32.40 -3.80
CA ARG A 12 -7.00 31.03 -4.32
C ARG A 12 -8.35 30.32 -4.21
N VAL A 13 -9.11 30.58 -3.14
CA VAL A 13 -10.46 30.05 -2.96
C VAL A 13 -11.40 30.58 -4.05
N GLU A 14 -11.30 31.88 -4.41
CA GLU A 14 -12.14 32.46 -5.47
C GLU A 14 -11.88 31.86 -6.87
N SER A 15 -10.66 31.50 -7.19
CA SER A 15 -10.32 30.88 -8.49
C SER A 15 -10.87 29.45 -8.62
N LEU A 16 -10.78 28.64 -7.56
CA LEU A 16 -11.30 27.28 -7.57
C LEU A 16 -12.84 27.24 -7.51
N THR A 17 -13.45 28.17 -6.79
CA THR A 17 -14.91 28.25 -6.64
C THR A 17 -15.60 28.68 -7.93
N ARG A 18 -15.01 29.57 -8.73
CA ARG A 18 -15.58 30.05 -10.01
C ARG A 18 -15.68 28.96 -11.08
N HIS A 19 -14.79 27.98 -11.10
CA HIS A 19 -14.82 26.88 -12.09
C HIS A 19 -15.80 25.76 -11.71
N VAL A 20 -16.14 25.61 -10.40
CA VAL A 20 -17.08 24.60 -9.94
C VAL A 20 -18.54 25.03 -10.05
N VAL A 21 -18.83 26.34 -10.14
CA VAL A 21 -20.19 26.91 -10.15
C VAL A 21 -20.78 27.07 -11.56
N ALA A 22 -19.97 27.03 -12.62
CA ALA A 22 -20.43 27.32 -13.98
C ALA A 22 -21.19 26.19 -14.68
N ASP A 23 -21.20 24.96 -14.18
CA ASP A 23 -21.82 23.80 -14.85
C ASP A 23 -23.02 23.16 -14.11
N ALA A 24 -23.58 23.85 -13.11
CA ALA A 24 -24.75 23.38 -12.35
C ALA A 24 -26.03 24.19 -12.65
N SER A 25 -26.40 24.34 -13.93
CA SER A 25 -27.73 24.79 -14.31
C SER A 25 -28.67 23.60 -14.48
N GLY A 26 -29.28 23.16 -13.37
CA GLY A 26 -30.30 22.10 -13.43
C GLY A 26 -30.65 21.51 -12.07
N SER A 27 -31.19 22.30 -11.20
CA SER A 27 -32.03 22.07 -10.01
C SER A 27 -31.52 22.77 -8.75
N SER A 28 -32.21 23.89 -8.45
CA SER A 28 -31.97 24.67 -7.26
C SER A 28 -32.43 23.92 -6.00
N LEU A 29 -31.49 23.58 -5.13
CA LEU A 29 -31.77 23.44 -3.70
C LEU A 29 -31.10 24.62 -3.00
N ALA A 30 -31.92 25.57 -2.55
CA ALA A 30 -31.52 26.76 -1.83
C ALA A 30 -30.87 26.39 -0.50
N LEU A 31 -29.59 26.72 -0.37
CA LEU A 31 -28.90 26.76 0.92
C LEU A 31 -29.11 28.17 1.52
N ASN A 32 -29.87 28.27 2.59
CA ASN A 32 -30.01 29.47 3.39
C ASN A 32 -28.70 29.75 4.15
N PRO A 33 -28.11 30.95 4.02
CA PRO A 33 -26.94 31.33 4.80
C PRO A 33 -27.38 32.14 6.03
N THR A 34 -27.78 31.48 7.10
CA THR A 34 -27.80 32.09 8.43
C THR A 34 -27.62 31.00 9.50
N ALA A 35 -26.39 30.80 9.94
CA ALA A 35 -26.13 30.27 11.27
C ALA A 35 -24.79 30.81 11.79
N SER A 36 -24.92 31.61 12.85
CA SER A 36 -23.88 32.21 13.68
C SER A 36 -22.91 31.18 14.25
N ASN A 37 -21.65 31.63 14.45
CA ASN A 37 -20.61 30.98 15.23
C ASN A 37 -21.12 30.51 16.62
N GLY A 38 -21.39 29.23 16.71
CA GLY A 38 -21.53 28.49 17.95
C GLY A 38 -20.89 27.13 17.73
N GLY A 39 -19.85 26.83 18.49
CA GLY A 39 -19.12 25.56 18.40
C GLY A 39 -20.05 24.36 18.52
N VAL A 40 -20.44 23.79 17.43
CA VAL A 40 -21.16 22.52 17.39
C VAL A 40 -20.09 21.42 17.49
N ALA A 41 -19.84 20.98 18.72
CA ALA A 41 -19.37 19.62 18.93
C ALA A 41 -20.45 18.71 18.34
N SER A 42 -20.30 18.34 17.06
CA SER A 42 -21.20 17.38 16.43
C SER A 42 -21.07 16.08 17.20
N ALA A 43 -22.12 15.71 17.93
CA ALA A 43 -22.22 14.43 18.60
C ALA A 43 -21.88 13.35 17.59
N ARG A 44 -20.94 12.49 17.94
CA ARG A 44 -20.55 11.32 17.16
C ARG A 44 -21.84 10.57 16.83
N PRO A 45 -22.16 10.31 15.54
CA PRO A 45 -23.24 9.41 15.23
C PRO A 45 -22.91 8.08 15.89
N THR A 46 -23.71 7.64 16.84
CA THR A 46 -23.58 6.33 17.46
C THR A 46 -24.13 5.34 16.46
N PRO A 47 -23.31 4.51 15.79
CA PRO A 47 -23.85 3.43 14.99
C PRO A 47 -24.64 2.50 15.93
N GLY A 48 -25.94 2.33 15.67
CA GLY A 48 -26.77 1.30 16.26
C GLY A 48 -26.92 1.34 17.79
N GLY A 49 -27.69 2.27 18.33
CA GLY A 49 -28.19 2.19 19.71
C GLY A 49 -27.15 2.37 20.83
N GLY A 50 -27.63 2.67 22.04
CA GLY A 50 -26.81 2.72 23.24
C GLY A 50 -26.32 1.33 23.68
N PRO A 51 -25.53 1.25 24.77
CA PRO A 51 -25.11 -0.02 25.35
C PRO A 51 -26.34 -0.90 25.65
N GLY A 52 -26.23 -2.16 25.34
CA GLY A 52 -27.32 -3.13 25.50
C GLY A 52 -26.76 -4.54 25.50
N SER A 53 -27.62 -5.50 25.30
CA SER A 53 -27.21 -6.90 25.16
C SER A 53 -27.99 -7.61 24.07
N LEU A 54 -27.44 -8.73 23.59
CA LEU A 54 -28.11 -9.70 22.75
C LEU A 54 -28.37 -10.96 23.58
N SER A 55 -29.63 -11.37 23.69
CA SER A 55 -30.00 -12.69 24.25
C SER A 55 -29.87 -13.72 23.13
N VAL A 56 -28.96 -14.68 23.30
CA VAL A 56 -28.69 -15.77 22.34
C VAL A 56 -29.07 -17.11 22.98
N VAL A 57 -29.87 -17.90 22.30
CA VAL A 57 -30.19 -19.27 22.71
C VAL A 57 -29.38 -20.24 21.85
N ASP A 58 -28.57 -21.07 22.47
CA ASP A 58 -27.90 -22.17 21.80
C ASP A 58 -28.88 -23.35 21.65
N ASN A 59 -29.43 -23.54 20.48
CA ASN A 59 -30.41 -24.58 20.19
C ASN A 59 -29.86 -26.02 20.36
N ARG A 60 -28.54 -26.20 20.43
CA ARG A 60 -27.92 -27.52 20.68
C ARG A 60 -28.07 -27.95 22.14
N THR A 61 -28.10 -26.96 23.04
CA THR A 61 -28.11 -27.19 24.51
C THR A 61 -29.33 -26.59 25.20
N GLY A 62 -30.09 -25.72 24.55
CA GLY A 62 -31.18 -24.93 25.14
C GLY A 62 -30.70 -23.79 26.06
N LYS A 63 -29.39 -23.63 26.25
CA LYS A 63 -28.81 -22.62 27.15
C LYS A 63 -28.92 -21.22 26.57
N LYS A 64 -29.27 -20.26 27.42
CA LYS A 64 -29.33 -18.84 27.09
C LYS A 64 -28.04 -18.15 27.52
N TYR A 65 -27.59 -17.19 26.68
CA TYR A 65 -26.42 -16.37 26.91
C TYR A 65 -26.77 -14.89 26.66
N GLU A 66 -26.19 -13.99 27.44
CA GLU A 66 -26.27 -12.54 27.24
C GLU A 66 -24.92 -12.06 26.71
N LEU A 67 -24.92 -11.51 25.51
CA LEU A 67 -23.73 -10.93 24.87
C LEU A 67 -23.79 -9.40 24.96
N PRO A 68 -22.78 -8.73 25.54
CA PRO A 68 -22.80 -7.28 25.69
C PRO A 68 -22.64 -6.59 24.33
N ILE A 69 -23.40 -5.52 24.11
CA ILE A 69 -23.16 -4.56 23.03
C ILE A 69 -22.42 -3.39 23.64
N GLU A 70 -21.17 -3.21 23.21
CA GLU A 70 -20.30 -2.14 23.68
C GLU A 70 -20.62 -0.79 23.02
N PRO A 71 -20.26 0.34 23.65
CA PRO A 71 -20.37 1.66 23.02
C PRO A 71 -19.63 1.71 21.69
N GLY A 72 -20.35 2.02 20.62
CA GLY A 72 -19.84 1.94 19.24
C GLY A 72 -20.45 0.80 18.42
N GLY A 73 -21.40 0.03 19.02
CA GLY A 73 -22.22 -0.93 18.29
C GLY A 73 -21.51 -2.24 17.92
N TYR A 74 -20.60 -2.72 18.76
CA TYR A 74 -19.89 -3.98 18.52
C TYR A 74 -20.05 -4.96 19.69
N VAL A 75 -19.95 -6.26 19.39
CA VAL A 75 -19.89 -7.34 20.38
C VAL A 75 -18.45 -7.86 20.45
N PRO A 76 -17.81 -7.91 21.62
CA PRO A 76 -16.49 -8.52 21.78
C PRO A 76 -16.51 -9.98 21.35
N SER A 77 -15.63 -10.39 20.45
CA SER A 77 -15.58 -11.79 19.95
C SER A 77 -15.35 -12.81 21.06
N ALA A 78 -14.68 -12.40 22.16
CA ALA A 78 -14.48 -13.22 23.35
C ALA A 78 -15.79 -13.66 24.02
N ALA A 79 -16.86 -12.88 23.87
CA ALA A 79 -18.18 -13.24 24.41
C ALA A 79 -18.75 -14.51 23.76
N LEU A 80 -18.41 -14.79 22.51
CA LEU A 80 -18.85 -16.01 21.81
C LEU A 80 -18.16 -17.28 22.31
N LYS A 81 -16.99 -17.18 22.93
CA LYS A 81 -16.29 -18.31 23.54
C LYS A 81 -17.06 -18.97 24.70
N GLN A 82 -18.01 -18.23 25.29
CA GLN A 82 -18.86 -18.77 26.36
C GLN A 82 -19.87 -19.80 25.85
N ILE A 83 -20.16 -19.80 24.56
CA ILE A 83 -21.14 -20.70 23.93
C ILE A 83 -20.42 -21.98 23.54
N THR A 84 -20.51 -22.99 24.42
CA THR A 84 -19.88 -24.31 24.25
C THR A 84 -20.97 -25.38 24.08
N ALA A 85 -20.77 -26.29 23.11
CA ALA A 85 -21.71 -27.38 22.83
C ALA A 85 -21.30 -28.72 23.43
N GLY A 86 -20.48 -28.73 24.48
CA GLY A 86 -19.97 -29.94 25.13
C GLY A 86 -18.65 -30.45 24.50
N GLY A 87 -18.14 -31.58 25.01
CA GLY A 87 -16.95 -32.23 24.49
C GLY A 87 -15.63 -31.58 24.94
N ASP A 88 -14.97 -30.90 24.05
CA ASP A 88 -13.66 -30.27 24.26
C ASP A 88 -13.71 -28.91 24.97
N GLY A 89 -14.90 -28.42 25.29
CA GLY A 89 -15.07 -27.11 25.90
C GLY A 89 -14.73 -25.91 24.97
N ALA A 90 -14.45 -26.17 23.72
CA ALA A 90 -14.17 -25.11 22.76
C ALA A 90 -15.43 -24.27 22.47
N GLY A 91 -15.34 -22.95 22.69
CA GLY A 91 -16.41 -22.03 22.39
C GLY A 91 -16.52 -21.71 20.90
N LEU A 92 -17.62 -21.07 20.50
CA LEU A 92 -17.85 -20.67 19.13
C LEU A 92 -16.75 -19.68 18.65
N ARG A 93 -16.38 -19.83 17.39
CA ARG A 93 -15.47 -18.92 16.66
C ARG A 93 -16.26 -18.18 15.60
N LEU A 94 -15.82 -16.97 15.28
CA LEU A 94 -16.28 -16.23 14.12
C LEU A 94 -15.50 -16.70 12.89
N PHE A 95 -16.20 -16.98 11.79
CA PHE A 95 -15.60 -17.25 10.49
C PHE A 95 -15.84 -16.04 9.58
N ASP A 96 -14.80 -15.20 9.42
CA ASP A 96 -14.84 -13.99 8.59
C ASP A 96 -13.51 -13.87 7.84
N PRO A 97 -13.30 -14.65 6.75
CA PRO A 97 -12.02 -14.76 6.06
C PRO A 97 -11.55 -13.45 5.42
N GLY A 98 -12.44 -12.49 5.22
CA GLY A 98 -12.12 -11.21 4.58
C GLY A 98 -12.24 -10.01 5.49
N TYR A 99 -12.44 -10.19 6.80
CA TYR A 99 -12.72 -9.11 7.75
C TYR A 99 -13.88 -8.21 7.30
N VAL A 100 -14.94 -8.81 6.75
CA VAL A 100 -16.08 -8.06 6.19
C VAL A 100 -16.88 -7.38 7.29
N ASN A 101 -16.97 -8.01 8.45
CA ASN A 101 -17.75 -7.55 9.60
C ASN A 101 -16.98 -7.70 10.93
N THR A 102 -15.64 -7.66 10.87
CA THR A 102 -14.78 -7.84 12.05
C THR A 102 -13.81 -6.67 12.16
N ALA A 103 -13.84 -5.97 13.30
CA ALA A 103 -12.91 -4.88 13.61
C ALA A 103 -11.75 -5.41 14.47
N PRO A 104 -10.50 -5.41 13.97
CA PRO A 104 -9.34 -5.93 14.72
C PRO A 104 -8.75 -4.91 15.69
N CYS A 105 -9.13 -3.64 15.62
CA CYS A 105 -8.65 -2.58 16.51
C CYS A 105 -9.66 -1.42 16.60
N LYS A 106 -9.45 -0.57 17.58
CA LYS A 106 -10.05 0.77 17.67
C LYS A 106 -9.04 1.79 17.16
N SER A 107 -9.49 2.80 16.42
CA SER A 107 -8.60 3.84 15.88
C SER A 107 -9.25 5.22 15.95
N LYS A 108 -8.41 6.25 16.10
CA LYS A 108 -8.80 7.67 16.07
C LYS A 108 -8.24 8.38 14.83
N ILE A 109 -7.64 7.67 13.89
CA ILE A 109 -6.87 8.25 12.78
C ILE A 109 -7.79 8.72 11.67
N SER A 110 -8.65 7.85 11.18
CA SER A 110 -9.59 8.18 10.10
C SER A 110 -11.00 7.69 10.41
N PHE A 111 -11.97 8.39 9.85
CA PHE A 111 -13.37 8.02 9.90
C PHE A 111 -13.92 7.92 8.48
N ILE A 112 -14.59 6.82 8.17
CA ILE A 112 -15.24 6.59 6.90
C ILE A 112 -16.71 6.26 7.14
N ASP A 113 -17.60 6.97 6.46
CA ASP A 113 -18.98 6.59 6.27
C ASP A 113 -19.19 6.25 4.78
N GLY A 114 -19.24 4.97 4.48
CA GLY A 114 -19.34 4.51 3.10
C GLY A 114 -20.72 4.75 2.49
N ASP A 115 -21.77 4.83 3.30
CA ASP A 115 -23.15 5.09 2.82
C ASP A 115 -23.33 6.59 2.53
N ALA A 116 -22.78 7.47 3.37
CA ALA A 116 -22.80 8.92 3.17
C ALA A 116 -21.71 9.43 2.21
N GLY A 117 -20.68 8.62 1.91
CA GLY A 117 -19.54 9.05 1.10
C GLY A 117 -18.63 10.06 1.82
N VAL A 118 -18.36 9.83 3.11
CA VAL A 118 -17.58 10.72 3.97
C VAL A 118 -16.24 10.08 4.30
N LEU A 119 -15.15 10.86 4.19
CA LEU A 119 -13.83 10.53 4.68
C LEU A 119 -13.30 11.71 5.51
N ARG A 120 -12.78 11.42 6.70
CA ARG A 120 -12.16 12.41 7.57
C ARG A 120 -10.83 11.90 8.12
N TYR A 121 -9.80 12.73 8.08
CA TYR A 121 -8.53 12.51 8.77
C TYR A 121 -8.57 13.25 10.10
N ARG A 122 -8.49 12.55 11.22
CA ARG A 122 -8.57 13.11 12.58
C ARG A 122 -9.78 14.03 12.81
N GLY A 123 -10.87 13.80 12.08
CA GLY A 123 -12.08 14.61 12.13
C GLY A 123 -12.18 15.70 11.05
N TYR A 124 -11.08 16.05 10.38
CA TYR A 124 -11.06 17.01 9.29
C TYR A 124 -11.58 16.38 7.99
N PRO A 125 -12.59 16.98 7.32
CA PRO A 125 -13.08 16.48 6.03
C PRO A 125 -11.96 16.46 4.98
N ILE A 126 -11.90 15.38 4.18
CA ILE A 126 -10.84 15.21 3.19
C ILE A 126 -10.86 16.30 2.12
N GLU A 127 -12.04 16.77 1.76
CA GLU A 127 -12.22 17.85 0.78
C GLU A 127 -11.59 19.15 1.30
N THR A 128 -11.87 19.51 2.57
CA THR A 128 -11.29 20.69 3.21
C THR A 128 -9.77 20.61 3.28
N LEU A 129 -9.23 19.46 3.68
CA LEU A 129 -7.78 19.27 3.71
C LEU A 129 -7.16 19.41 2.31
N ALA A 130 -7.79 18.83 1.29
CA ALA A 130 -7.29 18.91 -0.08
C ALA A 130 -7.29 20.34 -0.64
N GLU A 131 -8.24 21.18 -0.22
CA GLU A 131 -8.35 22.57 -0.64
C GLU A 131 -7.38 23.49 0.11
N THR A 132 -7.16 23.27 1.40
CA THR A 132 -6.52 24.24 2.31
C THR A 132 -5.18 23.80 2.88
N SER A 133 -4.89 22.50 2.89
CA SER A 133 -3.71 21.91 3.53
C SER A 133 -2.65 21.44 2.51
N THR A 134 -1.50 21.03 3.02
CA THR A 134 -0.47 20.31 2.27
C THR A 134 -0.42 18.85 2.71
N TYR A 135 0.26 18.02 1.92
CA TYR A 135 0.49 16.63 2.32
C TYR A 135 1.21 16.54 3.67
N LEU A 136 2.30 17.30 3.89
CA LEU A 136 3.05 17.22 5.14
C LEU A 136 2.30 17.78 6.34
N GLU A 137 1.47 18.80 6.17
CA GLU A 137 0.59 19.31 7.22
C GLU A 137 -0.46 18.26 7.63
N SER A 138 -1.10 17.63 6.64
CA SER A 138 -2.04 16.53 6.88
C SER A 138 -1.35 15.29 7.47
N ALA A 139 -0.10 15.00 7.05
CA ALA A 139 0.71 13.93 7.62
C ALA A 139 1.00 14.15 9.09
N PHE A 140 1.31 15.39 9.49
CA PHE A 140 1.46 15.76 10.90
C PHE A 140 0.19 15.45 11.68
N ALA A 141 -0.97 15.90 11.17
CA ALA A 141 -2.25 15.66 11.83
C ALA A 141 -2.54 14.16 11.99
N LEU A 142 -2.30 13.35 10.94
CA LEU A 142 -2.49 11.89 10.99
C LEU A 142 -1.64 11.24 12.09
N VAL A 143 -0.38 11.67 12.23
CA VAL A 143 0.57 11.08 13.19
C VAL A 143 0.31 11.56 14.61
N TYR A 144 0.09 12.86 14.80
CA TYR A 144 0.05 13.49 16.13
C TYR A 144 -1.37 13.80 16.65
N GLY A 145 -2.37 13.79 15.78
CA GLY A 145 -3.78 13.86 16.18
C GLY A 145 -4.46 15.19 15.90
N ASP A 146 -3.70 16.27 15.61
CA ASP A 146 -4.23 17.60 15.28
C ASP A 146 -3.33 18.31 14.27
N LEU A 147 -3.82 19.38 13.65
CA LEU A 147 -3.04 20.21 12.75
C LEU A 147 -1.92 20.95 13.50
N PRO A 148 -0.75 21.12 12.86
CA PRO A 148 0.38 21.80 13.49
C PRO A 148 0.18 23.32 13.54
N SER A 149 0.78 23.99 14.53
CA SER A 149 1.02 25.43 14.45
C SER A 149 2.02 25.75 13.33
N ALA A 150 2.10 26.99 12.90
CA ALA A 150 3.04 27.40 11.86
C ALA A 150 4.51 27.07 12.21
N ALA A 151 4.90 27.19 13.48
CA ALA A 151 6.25 26.83 13.93
C ALA A 151 6.48 25.31 13.89
N GLN A 152 5.50 24.52 14.35
CA GLN A 152 5.57 23.05 14.29
C GLN A 152 5.61 22.54 12.85
N LEU A 153 4.83 23.13 11.95
CA LEU A 153 4.85 22.76 10.53
C LEU A 153 6.22 23.02 9.92
N ALA A 154 6.79 24.20 10.14
CA ALA A 154 8.10 24.55 9.60
C ALA A 154 9.21 23.62 10.13
N GLU A 155 9.20 23.27 11.41
CA GLU A 155 10.15 22.33 12.00
C GLU A 155 9.95 20.90 11.45
N TRP A 156 8.70 20.47 11.30
CA TRP A 156 8.31 19.16 10.76
C TRP A 156 8.80 19.00 9.31
N GLU A 157 8.47 19.96 8.44
CA GLU A 157 8.89 19.97 7.04
C GLU A 157 10.43 19.96 6.93
N GLN A 158 11.10 20.85 7.65
CA GLN A 158 12.56 20.93 7.64
C GLN A 158 13.19 19.62 8.13
N THR A 159 12.63 19.00 9.16
CA THR A 159 13.17 17.76 9.73
C THR A 159 13.00 16.59 8.76
N ILE A 160 11.86 16.46 8.10
CA ILE A 160 11.63 15.44 7.07
C ILE A 160 12.62 15.63 5.91
N MET A 161 12.75 16.87 5.40
CA MET A 161 13.63 17.15 4.27
C MET A 161 15.10 16.90 4.60
N ARG A 162 15.55 17.16 5.83
CA ARG A 162 16.92 16.80 6.28
C ARG A 162 17.17 15.29 6.30
N HIS A 163 16.12 14.47 6.42
CA HIS A 163 16.23 13.02 6.44
C HIS A 163 15.97 12.36 5.07
N SER A 164 15.85 13.13 4.00
CA SER A 164 15.52 12.61 2.66
C SER A 164 16.65 11.80 2.01
N ALA A 165 17.90 12.10 2.30
CA ALA A 165 19.03 11.36 1.70
C ALA A 165 19.09 9.89 2.14
N LEU A 166 19.42 9.01 1.19
CA LEU A 166 19.66 7.58 1.44
C LEU A 166 21.13 7.32 1.80
N PRO A 167 21.41 6.33 2.65
CA PRO A 167 22.77 5.82 2.82
C PRO A 167 23.31 5.24 1.51
N VAL A 168 24.60 5.53 1.21
CA VAL A 168 25.24 5.05 -0.02
C VAL A 168 25.12 3.54 -0.23
N PRO A 169 25.27 2.67 0.80
CA PRO A 169 25.12 1.23 0.59
C PRO A 169 23.67 0.82 0.25
N VAL A 170 22.66 1.57 0.68
CA VAL A 170 21.26 1.33 0.27
C VAL A 170 21.08 1.66 -1.21
N ILE A 171 21.68 2.76 -1.68
CA ILE A 171 21.71 3.12 -3.10
C ILE A 171 22.37 2.01 -3.91
N ALA A 172 23.55 1.55 -3.48
CA ALA A 172 24.27 0.45 -4.14
C ALA A 172 23.45 -0.87 -4.18
N ALA A 173 22.70 -1.17 -3.12
CA ALA A 173 21.81 -2.33 -3.10
C ALA A 173 20.66 -2.19 -4.12
N ILE A 174 20.10 -0.99 -4.29
CA ILE A 174 19.10 -0.70 -5.32
C ILE A 174 19.69 -0.84 -6.72
N GLU A 175 20.88 -0.30 -6.95
CA GLU A 175 21.59 -0.33 -8.22
C GLU A 175 21.98 -1.76 -8.64
N ALA A 176 22.14 -2.68 -7.70
CA ALA A 176 22.39 -4.09 -7.97
C ALA A 176 21.14 -4.86 -8.46
N LEU A 177 19.94 -4.30 -8.32
CA LEU A 177 18.70 -4.94 -8.78
C LEU A 177 18.59 -4.91 -10.32
N PRO A 178 17.85 -5.83 -10.96
CA PRO A 178 17.62 -5.81 -12.40
C PRO A 178 16.95 -4.51 -12.87
N HIS A 179 17.28 -4.05 -14.08
CA HIS A 179 16.65 -2.87 -14.69
C HIS A 179 15.17 -3.07 -15.04
N ASP A 180 14.75 -4.31 -15.25
CA ASP A 180 13.38 -4.72 -15.51
C ASP A 180 12.62 -5.15 -14.24
N ALA A 181 13.20 -4.90 -13.06
CA ALA A 181 12.52 -5.15 -11.80
C ALA A 181 11.32 -4.21 -11.66
N HIS A 182 10.19 -4.74 -11.20
CA HIS A 182 9.03 -3.89 -10.92
C HIS A 182 9.37 -2.86 -9.83
N PRO A 183 9.04 -1.56 -10.02
CA PRO A 183 9.44 -0.49 -9.09
C PRO A 183 9.04 -0.75 -7.63
N MET A 184 7.88 -1.36 -7.39
CA MET A 184 7.46 -1.74 -6.03
C MET A 184 8.37 -2.78 -5.38
N GLY A 185 8.94 -3.69 -6.15
CA GLY A 185 9.96 -4.63 -5.66
C GLY A 185 11.24 -3.92 -5.24
N ILE A 186 11.63 -2.87 -5.96
CA ILE A 186 12.77 -2.02 -5.63
C ILE A 186 12.50 -1.25 -4.32
N ILE A 187 11.31 -0.66 -4.15
CA ILE A 187 10.92 0.02 -2.89
C ILE A 187 10.99 -0.94 -1.70
N LEU A 188 10.46 -2.17 -1.84
CA LEU A 188 10.52 -3.20 -0.80
C LEU A 188 11.96 -3.54 -0.40
N ALA A 189 12.83 -3.77 -1.39
CA ALA A 189 14.24 -4.05 -1.15
C ALA A 189 14.93 -2.88 -0.43
N GLY A 190 14.68 -1.65 -0.87
CA GLY A 190 15.23 -0.44 -0.27
C GLY A 190 14.78 -0.21 1.17
N LEU A 191 13.49 -0.40 1.47
CA LEU A 191 12.95 -0.30 2.84
C LEU A 191 13.56 -1.35 3.77
N ASN A 192 13.66 -2.61 3.32
CA ASN A 192 14.28 -3.67 4.10
C ASN A 192 15.80 -3.41 4.29
N ALA A 193 16.49 -2.90 3.28
CA ALA A 193 17.87 -2.49 3.43
C ALA A 193 18.00 -1.38 4.49
N LEU A 194 17.15 -0.36 4.48
CA LEU A 194 17.15 0.73 5.46
C LEU A 194 17.02 0.25 6.90
N SER A 195 16.26 -0.81 7.19
CA SER A 195 16.12 -1.35 8.55
C SER A 195 17.48 -1.75 9.14
N THR A 196 18.37 -2.27 8.31
CA THR A 196 19.70 -2.73 8.74
C THR A 196 20.68 -1.59 9.06
N PHE A 197 20.38 -0.36 8.58
CA PHE A 197 21.20 0.83 8.85
C PHE A 197 20.81 1.58 10.12
N HIS A 198 19.83 1.06 10.84
CA HIS A 198 19.34 1.65 12.09
C HIS A 198 19.28 0.63 13.23
N PRO A 199 20.39 -0.08 13.54
CA PRO A 199 20.41 -1.10 14.59
C PRO A 199 20.06 -0.54 15.97
N GLU A 200 20.33 0.76 16.19
CA GLU A 200 19.95 1.47 17.41
C GLU A 200 18.43 1.61 17.60
N GLN A 201 17.64 1.25 16.60
CA GLN A 201 16.18 1.33 16.60
C GLN A 201 15.50 -0.03 16.46
N ASN A 202 16.28 -1.09 16.40
CA ASN A 202 15.75 -2.42 16.20
C ASN A 202 15.41 -3.07 17.56
N PRO A 203 14.11 -3.35 17.86
CA PRO A 203 13.70 -3.97 19.12
C PRO A 203 14.37 -5.31 19.38
N ALA A 204 14.71 -6.07 18.35
CA ALA A 204 15.41 -7.36 18.50
C ALA A 204 16.86 -7.19 19.01
N LEU A 205 17.49 -6.02 18.81
CA LEU A 205 18.85 -5.71 19.24
C LEU A 205 18.88 -4.88 20.52
N GLN A 206 17.90 -3.99 20.71
CA GLN A 206 17.88 -3.01 21.79
C GLN A 206 16.88 -3.34 22.90
N GLY A 207 16.03 -4.34 22.69
CA GLY A 207 14.94 -4.71 23.59
C GLY A 207 13.60 -4.11 23.18
N GLY A 208 12.52 -4.84 23.48
CA GLY A 208 11.15 -4.51 23.03
C GLY A 208 10.61 -3.16 23.53
N ASP A 209 11.22 -2.58 24.55
CA ASP A 209 10.77 -1.34 25.19
C ASP A 209 11.27 -0.06 24.51
N ILE A 210 12.14 -0.18 23.51
CA ILE A 210 12.74 0.98 22.83
C ILE A 210 11.71 1.96 22.27
N TYR A 211 10.60 1.45 21.78
CA TYR A 211 9.51 2.28 21.25
C TYR A 211 8.56 2.86 22.29
N LYS A 212 8.78 2.64 23.59
CA LYS A 212 8.05 3.35 24.64
C LYS A 212 8.44 4.84 24.69
N THR A 213 9.59 5.20 24.12
CA THR A 213 10.08 6.59 24.07
C THR A 213 9.57 7.29 22.82
N HIS A 214 8.76 8.34 22.99
CA HIS A 214 8.18 9.10 21.89
C HIS A 214 9.22 9.67 20.91
N SER A 215 10.34 10.21 21.40
CA SER A 215 11.39 10.76 20.53
C SER A 215 12.05 9.71 19.64
N VAL A 216 12.06 8.45 20.09
CA VAL A 216 12.52 7.33 19.26
C VAL A 216 11.53 7.07 18.14
N GLN A 217 10.23 7.04 18.44
CA GLN A 217 9.18 6.89 17.43
C GLN A 217 9.24 8.01 16.40
N ASP A 218 9.28 9.27 16.86
CA ASP A 218 9.29 10.47 16.01
C ASP A 218 10.47 10.45 15.03
N LYS A 219 11.65 10.07 15.51
CA LYS A 219 12.86 9.96 14.69
C LYS A 219 12.69 8.95 13.54
N GLN A 220 12.00 7.81 13.77
CA GLN A 220 11.77 6.84 12.71
C GLN A 220 10.72 7.33 11.73
N ILE A 221 9.67 7.98 12.21
CA ILE A 221 8.60 8.53 11.39
C ILE A 221 9.17 9.53 10.38
N VAL A 222 9.92 10.53 10.84
CA VAL A 222 10.52 11.54 9.95
C VAL A 222 11.53 10.96 8.97
N ARG A 223 12.31 9.95 9.41
CA ARG A 223 13.26 9.23 8.56
C ARG A 223 12.59 8.47 7.43
N ILE A 224 11.51 7.74 7.72
CA ILE A 224 10.81 6.94 6.72
C ILE A 224 10.09 7.88 5.74
N ILE A 225 9.31 8.84 6.22
CA ILE A 225 8.61 9.79 5.34
C ILE A 225 9.62 10.52 4.44
N GLY A 226 10.71 11.04 5.01
CA GLY A 226 11.73 11.76 4.24
C GLY A 226 12.40 10.92 3.16
N LYS A 227 12.64 9.63 3.42
CA LYS A 227 13.34 8.73 2.49
C LYS A 227 12.44 8.12 1.41
N MET A 228 11.11 8.11 1.61
CA MET A 228 10.19 7.49 0.64
C MET A 228 10.29 8.10 -0.75
N THR A 229 10.38 9.41 -0.88
CA THR A 229 10.53 10.08 -2.18
C THR A 229 11.86 9.77 -2.85
N THR A 230 12.94 9.67 -2.08
CA THR A 230 14.27 9.35 -2.62
C THR A 230 14.37 7.88 -3.02
N LEU A 231 13.79 6.96 -2.23
CA LEU A 231 13.65 5.56 -2.63
C LEU A 231 12.87 5.44 -3.94
N ALA A 232 11.78 6.19 -4.07
CA ALA A 232 10.96 6.20 -5.27
C ALA A 232 11.71 6.76 -6.48
N ALA A 233 12.49 7.85 -6.32
CA ALA A 233 13.31 8.40 -7.38
C ALA A 233 14.38 7.40 -7.84
N HIS A 234 15.06 6.71 -6.93
CA HIS A 234 16.00 5.65 -7.28
C HIS A 234 15.32 4.47 -7.98
N ALA A 235 14.12 4.07 -7.54
CA ALA A 235 13.35 3.02 -8.22
C ALA A 235 12.98 3.41 -9.65
N TYR A 236 12.55 4.66 -9.87
CA TYR A 236 12.25 5.20 -11.20
C TYR A 236 13.48 5.17 -12.11
N HIS A 237 14.58 5.72 -11.61
CA HIS A 237 15.81 5.83 -12.39
C HIS A 237 16.50 4.49 -12.60
N ARG A 238 16.30 3.51 -11.71
CA ARG A 238 16.78 2.14 -11.94
C ARG A 238 16.21 1.54 -13.22
N ASN A 239 14.91 1.76 -13.47
CA ASN A 239 14.25 1.27 -14.68
C ASN A 239 14.66 2.08 -15.93
N THR A 240 15.00 3.37 -15.80
CA THR A 240 15.40 4.23 -16.92
C THR A 240 16.90 4.22 -17.21
N GLY A 241 17.72 3.58 -16.38
CA GLY A 241 19.18 3.53 -16.54
C GLY A 241 19.88 4.85 -16.23
N ARG A 242 19.26 5.72 -15.41
CA ARG A 242 19.81 7.02 -15.00
C ARG A 242 20.03 7.02 -13.49
N ALA A 243 20.72 8.03 -12.97
CA ALA A 243 20.78 8.34 -11.55
C ALA A 243 19.86 9.53 -11.24
N PRO A 244 19.11 9.51 -10.13
CA PRO A 244 18.34 10.68 -9.70
C PRO A 244 19.27 11.82 -9.28
N ALA A 245 18.79 13.06 -9.41
CA ALA A 245 19.43 14.18 -8.74
C ALA A 245 19.39 13.99 -7.22
N PRO A 246 20.41 14.45 -6.47
CA PRO A 246 20.36 14.44 -5.01
C PRO A 246 19.16 15.24 -4.49
N PRO A 247 18.56 14.85 -3.34
CA PRO A 247 17.43 15.58 -2.80
C PRO A 247 17.81 17.03 -2.44
N ASN A 248 17.01 17.99 -2.89
CA ASN A 248 17.16 19.40 -2.59
C ASN A 248 16.28 19.79 -1.39
N GLN A 249 16.89 19.96 -0.23
CA GLN A 249 16.20 20.24 1.03
C GLN A 249 15.51 21.62 1.10
N LYS A 250 15.70 22.49 0.09
CA LYS A 250 15.06 23.81 0.01
C LYS A 250 13.70 23.78 -0.68
N LEU A 251 13.36 22.66 -1.32
CA LEU A 251 12.11 22.48 -2.04
C LEU A 251 11.05 21.84 -1.15
N GLY A 252 9.77 22.01 -1.49
CA GLY A 252 8.68 21.27 -0.87
C GLY A 252 8.73 19.77 -1.17
N TYR A 253 8.02 18.96 -0.41
CA TYR A 253 8.11 17.50 -0.46
C TYR A 253 7.82 16.92 -1.86
N ALA A 254 6.68 17.26 -2.46
CA ALA A 254 6.32 16.82 -3.81
C ALA A 254 7.19 17.48 -4.88
N GLU A 255 7.54 18.75 -4.70
CA GLU A 255 8.44 19.49 -5.59
C GLU A 255 9.83 18.86 -5.62
N ASN A 256 10.39 18.51 -4.45
CA ASN A 256 11.68 17.82 -4.36
C ASN A 256 11.65 16.44 -5.04
N PHE A 257 10.53 15.73 -4.95
CA PHE A 257 10.40 14.45 -5.66
C PHE A 257 10.49 14.65 -7.19
N LEU A 258 9.74 15.58 -7.76
CA LEU A 258 9.83 15.90 -9.18
C LEU A 258 11.22 16.41 -9.56
N TYR A 259 11.84 17.24 -8.71
CA TYR A 259 13.22 17.69 -8.90
C TYR A 259 14.19 16.50 -9.04
N MET A 260 14.13 15.52 -8.13
CA MET A 260 14.99 14.34 -8.18
C MET A 260 14.81 13.52 -9.48
N LEU A 261 13.63 13.55 -10.09
CA LEU A 261 13.35 12.83 -11.33
C LEU A 261 13.87 13.58 -12.57
N ASP A 262 13.74 14.90 -12.59
CA ASP A 262 13.85 15.69 -13.84
C ASP A 262 15.12 16.52 -13.92
N ALA A 263 15.72 16.90 -12.79
CA ALA A 263 16.86 17.80 -12.76
C ALA A 263 18.11 17.24 -13.45
N GLY A 264 18.31 15.92 -13.42
CA GLY A 264 19.50 15.32 -14.00
C GLY A 264 20.79 15.93 -13.44
N LEU A 265 21.56 16.63 -14.30
CA LEU A 265 22.78 17.33 -13.91
C LEU A 265 22.57 18.85 -13.73
N ASP A 266 21.34 19.35 -13.91
CA ASP A 266 21.02 20.77 -13.75
C ASP A 266 20.58 21.08 -12.31
N PRO A 267 21.44 21.69 -11.48
CA PRO A 267 21.11 22.02 -10.09
C PRO A 267 20.10 23.19 -9.98
N ASP A 268 19.92 23.96 -11.07
CA ASP A 268 19.02 25.10 -11.13
C ASP A 268 17.64 24.72 -11.67
N HIS A 269 17.45 23.48 -12.08
CA HIS A 269 16.14 22.97 -12.49
C HIS A 269 15.07 23.27 -11.43
N ARG A 270 13.91 23.72 -11.87
CA ARG A 270 12.75 23.96 -11.01
C ARG A 270 11.53 23.28 -11.60
N PRO A 271 10.97 22.28 -10.90
CA PRO A 271 9.71 21.68 -11.31
C PRO A 271 8.60 22.71 -11.43
N ASN A 272 7.67 22.47 -12.33
CA ASN A 272 6.51 23.36 -12.46
C ASN A 272 5.72 23.37 -11.13
N PRO A 273 5.54 24.54 -10.48
CA PRO A 273 4.93 24.60 -9.15
C PRO A 273 3.46 24.20 -9.14
N ARG A 274 2.73 24.30 -10.26
CA ARG A 274 1.35 23.83 -10.37
C ARG A 274 1.30 22.31 -10.44
N LEU A 275 2.23 21.66 -11.16
CA LEU A 275 2.34 20.20 -11.19
C LEU A 275 2.79 19.65 -9.84
N ALA A 276 3.74 20.31 -9.17
CA ALA A 276 4.17 19.94 -7.83
C ALA A 276 3.01 20.03 -6.82
N LYS A 277 2.18 21.09 -6.91
CA LYS A 277 0.98 21.22 -6.07
C LYS A 277 -0.05 20.14 -6.38
N ALA A 278 -0.28 19.84 -7.66
CA ALA A 278 -1.18 18.75 -8.05
C ALA A 278 -0.75 17.41 -7.45
N LEU A 279 0.54 17.10 -7.51
CA LEU A 279 1.10 15.89 -6.92
C LEU A 279 1.00 15.90 -5.39
N ASP A 280 1.19 17.04 -4.72
CA ASP A 280 1.03 17.17 -3.27
C ASP A 280 -0.40 16.88 -2.82
N VAL A 281 -1.41 17.38 -3.54
CA VAL A 281 -2.82 17.04 -3.30
C VAL A 281 -3.07 15.55 -3.52
N MET A 282 -2.50 14.95 -4.58
CA MET A 282 -2.60 13.50 -4.80
C MET A 282 -1.99 12.72 -3.63
N PHE A 283 -0.85 13.15 -3.10
CA PHE A 283 -0.24 12.54 -1.92
C PHE A 283 -1.16 12.66 -0.69
N LEU A 284 -1.74 13.83 -0.45
CA LEU A 284 -2.68 14.03 0.65
C LEU A 284 -3.86 13.06 0.58
N LEU A 285 -4.47 12.91 -0.59
CA LEU A 285 -5.63 12.02 -0.80
C LEU A 285 -5.31 10.53 -0.64
N HIS A 286 -4.04 10.15 -0.82
CA HIS A 286 -3.58 8.77 -0.69
C HIS A 286 -2.95 8.45 0.67
N ALA A 287 -2.78 9.45 1.56
CA ALA A 287 -2.03 9.31 2.81
C ALA A 287 -2.61 8.24 3.73
N GLU A 288 -3.95 8.12 3.83
CA GLU A 288 -4.60 7.20 4.76
C GLU A 288 -5.99 6.77 4.26
N HIS A 289 -6.44 5.57 4.65
CA HIS A 289 -7.79 5.07 4.34
C HIS A 289 -8.18 3.90 5.26
N GLU A 290 -8.22 4.14 6.56
CA GLU A 290 -8.63 3.17 7.59
C GLU A 290 -7.86 1.83 7.50
N MET A 291 -8.51 0.72 7.89
CA MET A 291 -7.94 -0.63 7.91
C MET A 291 -7.98 -1.32 6.54
N ASN A 292 -7.44 -0.65 5.52
CA ASN A 292 -7.20 -1.32 4.23
C ASN A 292 -6.18 -2.47 4.38
N CYS A 293 -6.06 -3.33 3.35
CA CYS A 293 -5.22 -4.52 3.40
C CYS A 293 -3.77 -4.23 3.84
N SER A 294 -3.16 -3.18 3.32
CA SER A 294 -1.76 -2.85 3.66
C SER A 294 -1.62 -2.23 5.05
N THR A 295 -2.58 -1.43 5.52
CA THR A 295 -2.61 -0.94 6.90
C THR A 295 -2.83 -2.09 7.89
N ALA A 296 -3.69 -3.06 7.56
CA ALA A 296 -3.86 -4.28 8.35
C ALA A 296 -2.56 -5.07 8.43
N ALA A 297 -1.82 -5.20 7.33
CA ALA A 297 -0.50 -5.85 7.31
C ALA A 297 0.51 -5.10 8.18
N ALA A 298 0.55 -3.75 8.14
CA ALA A 298 1.40 -2.94 9.00
C ALA A 298 1.14 -3.23 10.49
N ARG A 299 -0.12 -3.19 10.92
CA ARG A 299 -0.50 -3.48 12.31
C ARG A 299 -0.24 -4.93 12.70
N HIS A 300 -0.46 -5.87 11.79
CA HIS A 300 -0.18 -7.28 12.02
C HIS A 300 1.31 -7.51 12.30
N LEU A 301 2.19 -6.99 11.43
CA LEU A 301 3.64 -7.09 11.61
C LEU A 301 4.09 -6.35 12.87
N ALA A 302 3.63 -5.12 13.07
CA ALA A 302 3.94 -4.33 14.27
C ALA A 302 3.55 -5.05 15.58
N SER A 303 2.47 -5.86 15.56
CA SER A 303 2.02 -6.61 16.73
C SER A 303 3.02 -7.65 17.21
N SER A 304 3.95 -8.08 16.36
CA SER A 304 5.05 -8.98 16.73
C SER A 304 6.22 -8.27 17.44
N GLY A 305 6.21 -6.94 17.47
CA GLY A 305 7.30 -6.13 18.01
C GLY A 305 8.48 -5.96 17.04
N VAL A 306 8.30 -6.23 15.74
CA VAL A 306 9.33 -5.99 14.71
C VAL A 306 9.61 -4.50 14.57
N ASP A 307 10.79 -4.16 14.05
CA ASP A 307 11.15 -2.78 13.74
C ASP A 307 10.18 -2.14 12.72
N VAL A 308 10.05 -0.82 12.79
CA VAL A 308 9.05 -0.10 12.01
C VAL A 308 9.33 -0.14 10.49
N TYR A 309 10.58 -0.23 10.05
CA TYR A 309 10.92 -0.33 8.63
C TYR A 309 10.41 -1.65 8.04
N SER A 310 10.61 -2.75 8.77
CA SER A 310 10.07 -4.07 8.39
C SER A 310 8.54 -4.08 8.36
N ALA A 311 7.89 -3.42 9.33
CA ALA A 311 6.43 -3.31 9.35
C ALA A 311 5.91 -2.50 8.14
N VAL A 312 6.54 -1.37 7.80
CA VAL A 312 6.21 -0.55 6.63
C VAL A 312 6.52 -1.30 5.33
N ALA A 313 7.65 -2.00 5.24
CA ALA A 313 7.99 -2.82 4.07
C ALA A 313 6.92 -3.90 3.82
N GLY A 314 6.48 -4.61 4.85
CA GLY A 314 5.40 -5.60 4.74
C GLY A 314 4.07 -4.99 4.29
N ALA A 315 3.74 -3.79 4.78
CA ALA A 315 2.58 -3.03 4.32
C ALA A 315 2.69 -2.66 2.84
N VAL A 316 3.86 -2.17 2.40
CA VAL A 316 4.14 -1.87 0.98
C VAL A 316 4.04 -3.15 0.13
N GLY A 317 4.48 -4.30 0.66
CA GLY A 317 4.29 -5.61 0.02
C GLY A 317 2.82 -5.96 -0.20
N ALA A 318 1.96 -5.72 0.79
CA ALA A 318 0.52 -5.91 0.65
C ALA A 318 -0.10 -4.89 -0.34
N LEU A 319 0.40 -3.65 -0.36
CA LEU A 319 -0.04 -2.62 -1.30
C LEU A 319 0.31 -2.98 -2.76
N TYR A 320 1.41 -3.67 -2.98
CA TYR A 320 1.88 -4.09 -4.31
C TYR A 320 0.90 -5.03 -5.02
N GLY A 321 0.06 -5.75 -4.28
CA GLY A 321 -0.87 -6.72 -4.85
C GLY A 321 -1.88 -6.10 -5.85
N PRO A 322 -2.18 -6.78 -6.97
CA PRO A 322 -3.08 -6.27 -8.02
C PRO A 322 -4.54 -6.12 -7.56
N LEU A 323 -4.90 -6.72 -6.43
CA LEU A 323 -6.23 -6.58 -5.82
C LEU A 323 -6.30 -5.41 -4.84
N HIS A 324 -5.20 -4.67 -4.63
CA HIS A 324 -5.11 -3.53 -3.73
C HIS A 324 -4.55 -2.31 -4.46
N GLY A 325 -3.27 -1.96 -4.30
CA GLY A 325 -2.71 -0.74 -4.89
C GLY A 325 -2.53 -0.75 -6.41
N GLY A 326 -2.62 -1.91 -7.07
CA GLY A 326 -2.53 -2.01 -8.54
C GLY A 326 -3.82 -1.70 -9.30
N ALA A 327 -4.87 -1.22 -8.64
CA ALA A 327 -6.16 -0.98 -9.29
C ALA A 327 -6.12 0.18 -10.31
N ASN A 328 -5.37 1.24 -10.05
CA ASN A 328 -5.21 2.39 -10.96
C ASN A 328 -4.51 2.01 -12.27
N GLU A 329 -3.51 1.12 -12.23
CA GLU A 329 -2.89 0.56 -13.44
C GLU A 329 -3.91 -0.24 -14.27
N ALA A 330 -4.75 -1.05 -13.60
CA ALA A 330 -5.80 -1.81 -14.27
C ALA A 330 -6.85 -0.91 -14.94
N VAL A 331 -7.15 0.25 -14.37
CA VAL A 331 -8.02 1.27 -14.99
C VAL A 331 -7.43 1.76 -16.32
N LEU A 332 -6.15 2.14 -16.35
CA LEU A 332 -5.53 2.59 -17.60
C LEU A 332 -5.51 1.51 -18.67
N LYS A 333 -5.19 0.26 -18.31
CA LYS A 333 -5.26 -0.88 -19.25
C LYS A 333 -6.67 -1.07 -19.79
N MET A 334 -7.69 -0.89 -18.96
CA MET A 334 -9.10 -0.94 -19.37
C MET A 334 -9.43 0.21 -20.33
N LEU A 335 -9.09 1.45 -20.00
CA LEU A 335 -9.35 2.62 -20.85
C LEU A 335 -8.62 2.52 -22.20
N ALA A 336 -7.36 2.09 -22.20
CA ALA A 336 -6.60 1.85 -23.43
C ALA A 336 -7.22 0.78 -24.31
N ARG A 337 -7.85 -0.27 -23.73
CA ARG A 337 -8.56 -1.30 -24.47
C ARG A 337 -9.90 -0.81 -25.02
N ILE A 338 -10.59 0.09 -24.31
CA ILE A 338 -11.80 0.76 -24.84
C ILE A 338 -11.42 1.66 -26.02
N GLU A 339 -10.27 2.32 -25.94
CA GLU A 339 -9.61 3.14 -26.95
C GLU A 339 -10.38 4.42 -27.31
N ARG A 340 -11.67 4.32 -27.64
CA ARG A 340 -12.52 5.43 -28.15
C ARG A 340 -13.89 5.45 -27.50
N VAL A 341 -14.49 6.63 -27.49
CA VAL A 341 -15.82 6.87 -26.92
C VAL A 341 -16.91 5.99 -27.57
N GLU A 342 -16.77 5.71 -28.86
CA GLU A 342 -17.71 4.88 -29.64
C GLU A 342 -17.76 3.42 -29.16
N ASN A 343 -16.68 2.92 -28.56
CA ASN A 343 -16.55 1.55 -28.07
C ASN A 343 -17.16 1.35 -26.66
N ILE A 344 -17.49 2.43 -25.96
CA ILE A 344 -18.03 2.37 -24.58
C ILE A 344 -19.31 1.55 -24.49
N PRO A 345 -20.32 1.67 -25.38
CA PRO A 345 -21.53 0.85 -25.27
C PRO A 345 -21.24 -0.65 -25.30
N ALA A 346 -20.43 -1.10 -26.24
CA ALA A 346 -20.06 -2.51 -26.36
C ALA A 346 -19.28 -3.00 -25.12
N PHE A 347 -18.40 -2.18 -24.57
CA PHE A 347 -17.70 -2.48 -23.32
C PHE A 347 -18.66 -2.62 -22.13
N LEU A 348 -19.60 -1.67 -21.95
CA LEU A 348 -20.60 -1.71 -20.87
C LEU A 348 -21.51 -2.95 -20.99
N ASP A 349 -21.89 -3.33 -22.19
CA ASP A 349 -22.64 -4.56 -22.43
C ASP A 349 -21.80 -5.81 -22.10
N GLY A 350 -20.50 -5.79 -22.41
CA GLY A 350 -19.55 -6.82 -21.99
C GLY A 350 -19.49 -6.97 -20.46
N VAL A 351 -19.48 -5.85 -19.73
CA VAL A 351 -19.49 -5.84 -18.25
C VAL A 351 -20.80 -6.42 -17.70
N LYS A 352 -21.96 -6.01 -18.26
CA LYS A 352 -23.28 -6.54 -17.87
C LYS A 352 -23.36 -8.06 -18.06
N ASN A 353 -22.77 -8.56 -19.14
CA ASN A 353 -22.73 -9.98 -19.48
C ASN A 353 -21.55 -10.75 -18.82
N LYS A 354 -20.80 -10.12 -17.89
CA LYS A 354 -19.64 -10.71 -17.18
C LYS A 354 -18.49 -11.17 -18.09
N LYS A 355 -18.44 -10.66 -19.32
CA LYS A 355 -17.34 -10.90 -20.28
C LYS A 355 -16.19 -9.92 -20.07
N GLU A 356 -16.49 -8.75 -19.51
CA GLU A 356 -15.56 -7.69 -19.22
C GLU A 356 -15.59 -7.32 -17.75
N LYS A 357 -14.45 -6.83 -17.22
CA LYS A 357 -14.35 -6.34 -15.85
C LYS A 357 -14.14 -4.82 -15.87
N MET A 358 -14.99 -4.11 -15.13
CA MET A 358 -14.90 -2.66 -14.97
C MET A 358 -14.03 -2.35 -13.75
N PHE A 359 -12.88 -1.71 -13.99
CA PHE A 359 -11.95 -1.28 -12.94
C PHE A 359 -12.19 0.20 -12.61
N GLY A 360 -11.86 0.63 -11.39
CA GLY A 360 -12.05 2.00 -10.93
C GLY A 360 -13.50 2.36 -10.61
N PHE A 361 -14.42 1.38 -10.63
CA PHE A 361 -15.82 1.55 -10.26
C PHE A 361 -16.19 0.62 -9.11
N GLY A 362 -16.99 1.17 -8.18
CA GLY A 362 -17.35 0.50 -6.94
C GLY A 362 -16.19 0.53 -5.93
N HIS A 363 -16.55 0.38 -4.68
CA HIS A 363 -15.61 0.35 -3.56
C HIS A 363 -16.10 -0.62 -2.50
N ARG A 364 -15.17 -1.26 -1.78
CA ARG A 364 -15.55 -2.20 -0.72
C ARG A 364 -16.30 -1.50 0.43
N VAL A 365 -15.96 -0.25 0.69
CA VAL A 365 -16.52 0.57 1.77
C VAL A 365 -17.59 1.52 1.25
N TYR A 366 -17.24 2.35 0.25
CA TYR A 366 -18.19 3.32 -0.29
C TYR A 366 -19.28 2.66 -1.13
N LYS A 367 -20.52 2.86 -0.70
CA LYS A 367 -21.74 2.52 -1.45
C LYS A 367 -22.33 3.74 -2.15
N ASN A 368 -21.70 4.90 -1.97
CA ASN A 368 -21.94 6.16 -2.62
C ASN A 368 -20.62 6.63 -3.28
N PHE A 369 -20.52 7.90 -3.67
CA PHE A 369 -19.31 8.46 -4.24
C PHE A 369 -18.13 8.41 -3.26
N ASP A 370 -16.97 8.04 -3.75
CA ASP A 370 -15.70 8.27 -3.04
C ASP A 370 -15.41 9.79 -3.02
N PRO A 371 -15.35 10.44 -1.85
CA PRO A 371 -15.18 11.89 -1.76
C PRO A 371 -13.89 12.37 -2.42
N ARG A 372 -12.86 11.51 -2.50
CA ARG A 372 -11.59 11.80 -3.14
C ARG A 372 -11.71 11.89 -4.66
N ALA A 373 -12.59 11.12 -5.29
CA ALA A 373 -12.75 11.10 -6.74
C ALA A 373 -13.15 12.47 -7.30
N LYS A 374 -13.97 13.25 -6.58
CA LYS A 374 -14.32 14.62 -6.96
C LYS A 374 -13.11 15.54 -6.97
N VAL A 375 -12.27 15.47 -5.93
CA VAL A 375 -11.05 16.29 -5.82
C VAL A 375 -10.06 15.90 -6.92
N ILE A 376 -9.83 14.59 -7.14
CA ILE A 376 -8.89 14.12 -8.16
C ILE A 376 -9.33 14.55 -9.56
N ARG A 377 -10.63 14.57 -9.84
CA ARG A 377 -11.14 15.08 -11.11
C ARG A 377 -10.77 16.55 -11.32
N ALA A 378 -10.90 17.41 -10.30
CA ALA A 378 -10.48 18.80 -10.39
C ALA A 378 -8.96 18.93 -10.58
N VAL A 379 -8.16 18.11 -9.89
CA VAL A 379 -6.70 18.03 -10.10
C VAL A 379 -6.36 17.59 -11.52
N ALA A 380 -7.10 16.64 -12.08
CA ALA A 380 -6.91 16.17 -13.46
C ALA A 380 -7.13 17.30 -14.47
N GLU A 381 -8.22 18.05 -14.36
CA GLU A 381 -8.50 19.22 -15.24
C GLU A 381 -7.36 20.26 -15.16
N GLU A 382 -6.85 20.54 -13.97
CA GLU A 382 -5.72 21.44 -13.75
C GLU A 382 -4.46 20.94 -14.47
N VAL A 383 -4.08 19.67 -14.27
CA VAL A 383 -2.90 19.06 -14.89
C VAL A 383 -3.03 19.06 -16.41
N PHE A 384 -4.19 18.66 -16.95
CA PHE A 384 -4.41 18.65 -18.41
C PHE A 384 -4.36 20.06 -19.03
N SER A 385 -4.73 21.09 -18.27
CA SER A 385 -4.58 22.48 -18.75
C SER A 385 -3.12 22.88 -18.97
N LEU A 386 -2.18 22.20 -18.30
CA LEU A 386 -0.74 22.51 -18.33
C LEU A 386 0.03 21.66 -19.35
N VAL A 387 -0.28 20.36 -19.39
CA VAL A 387 0.51 19.39 -20.17
C VAL A 387 -0.17 18.95 -21.46
N GLY A 388 -1.43 19.35 -21.67
CA GLY A 388 -2.27 18.91 -22.77
C GLY A 388 -3.23 17.79 -22.36
N ARG A 389 -4.31 17.66 -23.10
CA ARG A 389 -5.39 16.71 -22.82
C ARG A 389 -5.05 15.32 -23.36
N ASP A 390 -5.01 14.34 -22.51
CA ASP A 390 -4.86 12.93 -22.91
C ASP A 390 -6.19 12.44 -23.54
N PRO A 391 -6.18 11.82 -24.71
CA PRO A 391 -7.41 11.28 -25.34
C PRO A 391 -8.17 10.29 -24.47
N LEU A 392 -7.50 9.55 -23.58
CA LEU A 392 -8.15 8.62 -22.67
C LEU A 392 -9.00 9.31 -21.60
N ILE A 393 -8.81 10.62 -21.35
CA ILE A 393 -9.68 11.35 -20.43
C ILE A 393 -11.10 11.49 -21.00
N ASP A 394 -11.24 11.69 -22.30
CA ASP A 394 -12.56 11.79 -22.95
C ASP A 394 -13.30 10.46 -22.86
N VAL A 395 -12.56 9.34 -23.04
CA VAL A 395 -13.10 8.00 -22.82
C VAL A 395 -13.52 7.82 -21.37
N ALA A 396 -12.71 8.24 -20.41
CA ALA A 396 -13.02 8.11 -18.98
C ALA A 396 -14.25 8.95 -18.59
N VAL A 397 -14.30 10.22 -18.98
CA VAL A 397 -15.43 11.11 -18.67
C VAL A 397 -16.74 10.59 -19.26
N GLU A 398 -16.71 10.15 -20.53
CA GLU A 398 -17.92 9.62 -21.16
C GLU A 398 -18.32 8.25 -20.59
N LEU A 399 -17.32 7.39 -20.22
CA LEU A 399 -17.57 6.13 -19.53
C LEU A 399 -18.26 6.36 -18.17
N GLU A 400 -17.76 7.30 -17.36
CA GLU A 400 -18.39 7.71 -16.11
C GLU A 400 -19.82 8.17 -16.35
N LYS A 401 -20.03 9.10 -17.28
CA LYS A 401 -21.34 9.66 -17.60
C LYS A 401 -22.36 8.58 -17.97
N ARG A 402 -21.99 7.64 -18.85
CA ARG A 402 -22.85 6.54 -19.26
C ARG A 402 -23.12 5.55 -18.15
N ALA A 403 -22.10 5.17 -17.39
CA ALA A 403 -22.26 4.25 -16.25
C ALA A 403 -23.18 4.84 -15.18
N ARG A 404 -23.09 6.14 -14.91
CA ARG A 404 -23.95 6.83 -13.93
C ARG A 404 -25.41 6.97 -14.39
N ALA A 405 -25.66 6.95 -15.70
CA ALA A 405 -27.01 6.98 -16.27
C ALA A 405 -27.63 5.58 -16.41
N ASP A 406 -26.85 4.53 -16.31
CA ASP A 406 -27.30 3.16 -16.55
C ASP A 406 -27.82 2.49 -15.27
N PRO A 407 -29.09 2.03 -15.23
CA PRO A 407 -29.71 1.41 -14.05
C PRO A 407 -28.95 0.19 -13.51
N TYR A 408 -28.21 -0.54 -14.36
CA TYR A 408 -27.41 -1.70 -13.93
C TYR A 408 -26.30 -1.29 -12.96
N PHE A 409 -25.58 -0.20 -13.26
CA PHE A 409 -24.49 0.29 -12.43
C PHE A 409 -25.02 1.04 -11.20
N VAL A 410 -26.05 1.87 -11.38
CA VAL A 410 -26.68 2.62 -10.28
C VAL A 410 -27.26 1.68 -9.22
N SER A 411 -28.04 0.65 -9.63
CA SER A 411 -28.62 -0.31 -8.69
C SER A 411 -27.57 -1.12 -7.90
N ARG A 412 -26.38 -1.29 -8.47
CA ARG A 412 -25.24 -1.96 -7.85
C ARG A 412 -24.27 -1.03 -7.13
N LYS A 413 -24.58 0.28 -7.10
CA LYS A 413 -23.77 1.31 -6.46
C LYS A 413 -22.33 1.35 -6.99
N LEU A 414 -22.16 1.16 -8.30
CA LEU A 414 -20.87 1.17 -8.98
C LEU A 414 -20.55 2.59 -9.44
N TYR A 415 -19.98 3.37 -8.56
CA TYR A 415 -19.52 4.75 -8.82
C TYR A 415 -17.99 4.78 -8.98
N PRO A 416 -17.43 5.80 -9.68
CA PRO A 416 -15.99 6.00 -9.74
C PRO A 416 -15.37 6.12 -8.36
N ASN A 417 -14.26 5.44 -8.14
CA ASN A 417 -13.45 5.52 -6.94
C ASN A 417 -12.15 6.32 -7.19
N VAL A 418 -11.28 6.40 -6.17
CA VAL A 418 -10.00 7.13 -6.23
C VAL A 418 -9.13 6.69 -7.41
N ASP A 419 -9.15 5.41 -7.78
CA ASP A 419 -8.26 4.84 -8.81
C ASP A 419 -8.68 5.21 -10.23
N PHE A 420 -9.94 5.62 -10.43
CA PHE A 420 -10.47 5.87 -11.77
C PHE A 420 -9.79 7.06 -12.47
N TYR A 421 -9.54 8.15 -11.75
CA TYR A 421 -8.88 9.34 -12.30
C TYR A 421 -7.41 9.47 -11.93
N SER A 422 -6.97 8.85 -10.81
CA SER A 422 -5.59 9.00 -10.34
C SER A 422 -4.56 8.52 -11.36
N GLY A 423 -4.83 7.41 -12.04
CA GLY A 423 -3.95 6.89 -13.09
C GLY A 423 -3.79 7.87 -14.27
N LEU A 424 -4.87 8.57 -14.65
CA LEU A 424 -4.81 9.57 -15.72
C LEU A 424 -3.97 10.80 -15.32
N VAL A 425 -4.09 11.24 -14.06
CA VAL A 425 -3.25 12.32 -13.52
C VAL A 425 -1.78 11.91 -13.53
N TYR A 426 -1.45 10.72 -13.03
CA TYR A 426 -0.07 10.24 -13.00
C TYR A 426 0.52 10.07 -14.41
N ARG A 427 -0.26 9.56 -15.35
CA ARG A 427 0.15 9.48 -16.75
C ARG A 427 0.41 10.85 -17.36
N ALA A 428 -0.45 11.84 -17.11
CA ALA A 428 -0.27 13.21 -17.58
C ALA A 428 0.96 13.88 -16.96
N LEU A 429 1.33 13.51 -15.72
CA LEU A 429 2.57 13.89 -15.07
C LEU A 429 3.81 13.16 -15.63
N GLY A 430 3.66 12.28 -16.63
CA GLY A 430 4.75 11.57 -17.29
C GLY A 430 5.17 10.26 -16.65
N PHE A 431 4.44 9.75 -15.65
CA PHE A 431 4.77 8.49 -15.01
C PHE A 431 4.28 7.27 -15.82
N PRO A 432 5.09 6.22 -15.94
CA PRO A 432 4.65 4.97 -16.54
C PRO A 432 3.70 4.21 -15.59
N PRO A 433 2.76 3.40 -16.12
CA PRO A 433 1.75 2.71 -15.31
C PRO A 433 2.32 1.86 -14.18
N GLU A 434 3.47 1.21 -14.40
CA GLU A 434 4.13 0.34 -13.40
C GLU A 434 4.58 1.13 -12.16
N PHE A 435 4.69 2.46 -12.28
CA PHE A 435 5.13 3.34 -11.21
C PHE A 435 3.97 3.88 -10.35
N PHE A 436 2.72 3.70 -10.75
CA PHE A 436 1.57 4.31 -10.06
C PHE A 436 1.41 3.81 -8.62
N THR A 437 1.63 2.53 -8.38
CA THR A 437 1.58 1.98 -7.02
C THR A 437 2.70 2.54 -6.14
N VAL A 438 3.85 2.93 -6.70
CA VAL A 438 4.92 3.62 -5.96
C VAL A 438 4.46 5.01 -5.54
N LEU A 439 3.82 5.77 -6.45
CA LEU A 439 3.24 7.08 -6.13
C LEU A 439 2.18 7.00 -5.04
N PHE A 440 1.49 5.86 -4.94
CA PHE A 440 0.58 5.56 -3.86
C PHE A 440 1.32 5.19 -2.56
N ALA A 441 2.41 4.41 -2.64
CA ALA A 441 3.17 3.97 -1.47
C ALA A 441 3.85 5.13 -0.73
N ILE A 442 4.35 6.14 -1.46
CA ILE A 442 5.00 7.32 -0.88
C ILE A 442 4.12 7.94 0.22
N PRO A 443 2.93 8.46 -0.06
CA PRO A 443 2.11 9.10 0.95
C PRO A 443 1.49 8.12 1.95
N ARG A 444 1.17 6.91 1.53
CA ARG A 444 0.55 5.90 2.39
C ARG A 444 1.45 5.44 3.51
N ALA A 445 2.77 5.59 3.39
CA ALA A 445 3.70 5.34 4.48
C ALA A 445 3.35 6.15 5.74
N THR A 446 2.83 7.37 5.60
CA THR A 446 2.33 8.17 6.73
C THR A 446 1.16 7.48 7.44
N GLY A 447 0.20 6.94 6.70
CA GLY A 447 -0.92 6.19 7.29
C GLY A 447 -0.43 4.94 8.06
N TYR A 448 0.52 4.18 7.51
CA TYR A 448 1.10 3.03 8.22
C TYR A 448 1.81 3.47 9.51
N LEU A 449 2.56 4.56 9.46
CA LEU A 449 3.29 5.10 10.61
C LEU A 449 2.34 5.65 11.69
N ALA A 450 1.25 6.30 11.30
CA ALA A 450 0.21 6.74 12.22
C ALA A 450 -0.44 5.55 12.94
N HIS A 451 -0.79 4.50 12.20
CA HIS A 451 -1.35 3.26 12.76
C HIS A 451 -0.34 2.49 13.60
N TRP A 452 0.93 2.44 13.21
CA TRP A 452 1.99 1.87 14.01
C TRP A 452 2.15 2.60 15.35
N ARG A 453 2.21 3.94 15.32
CA ARG A 453 2.31 4.76 16.54
C ARG A 453 1.11 4.58 17.46
N GLU A 454 -0.10 4.57 16.90
CA GLU A 454 -1.31 4.34 17.67
C GLU A 454 -1.31 2.95 18.33
N ALA A 455 -0.89 1.91 17.59
CA ALA A 455 -0.81 0.54 18.10
C ALA A 455 0.15 0.39 19.29
N LEU A 456 1.26 1.13 19.32
CA LEU A 456 2.23 1.10 20.43
C LEU A 456 1.65 1.59 21.77
N THR A 457 0.60 2.41 21.72
CA THR A 457 -0.05 2.99 22.92
C THR A 457 -1.43 2.40 23.19
N ASP A 458 -1.90 1.49 22.34
CA ASP A 458 -3.21 0.85 22.47
C ASP A 458 -3.16 -0.22 23.58
N PRO A 459 -3.91 -0.07 24.70
CA PRO A 459 -3.93 -1.06 25.77
C PRO A 459 -4.53 -2.40 25.35
N ASP A 460 -5.34 -2.43 24.29
CA ASP A 460 -5.93 -3.63 23.74
C ASP A 460 -4.97 -4.35 22.77
N GLN A 461 -3.83 -3.75 22.42
CA GLN A 461 -2.86 -4.33 21.49
C GLN A 461 -2.31 -5.66 22.02
N ARG A 462 -2.37 -6.67 21.19
CA ARG A 462 -1.82 -8.02 21.43
C ARG A 462 -1.19 -8.51 20.13
N ILE A 463 -0.31 -9.52 20.25
CA ILE A 463 0.18 -10.19 19.04
C ILE A 463 -1.00 -10.77 18.26
N MET A 464 -1.10 -10.40 16.99
CA MET A 464 -2.19 -10.85 16.13
C MET A 464 -1.93 -12.27 15.65
N ARG A 465 -2.68 -13.23 16.22
CA ARG A 465 -2.62 -14.65 15.88
C ARG A 465 -4.03 -15.15 15.55
N PRO A 466 -4.49 -15.05 14.31
CA PRO A 466 -5.77 -15.59 13.88
C PRO A 466 -5.86 -17.10 14.15
N GLN A 467 -7.06 -17.59 14.38
CA GLN A 467 -7.33 -19.02 14.45
C GLN A 467 -7.80 -19.51 13.09
N GLN A 468 -7.54 -20.80 12.81
CA GLN A 468 -8.07 -21.47 11.63
C GLN A 468 -9.15 -22.48 12.01
N ILE A 469 -10.07 -22.76 11.09
CA ILE A 469 -10.94 -23.92 11.13
C ILE A 469 -10.18 -25.02 10.39
N TYR A 470 -9.81 -26.08 11.09
CA TYR A 470 -9.09 -27.20 10.50
C TYR A 470 -10.06 -28.14 9.81
N GLU A 471 -9.87 -28.36 8.52
CA GLU A 471 -10.69 -29.26 7.68
C GLU A 471 -9.90 -30.46 7.15
N GLY A 472 -8.64 -30.62 7.56
CA GLY A 472 -7.82 -31.77 7.20
C GLY A 472 -8.15 -33.01 8.00
N PRO A 473 -7.52 -34.15 7.68
CA PRO A 473 -7.67 -35.38 8.46
C PRO A 473 -7.30 -35.19 9.93
N TRP A 474 -8.17 -35.65 10.82
CA TRP A 474 -7.98 -35.48 12.27
C TRP A 474 -6.70 -36.12 12.79
N LEU A 475 -6.44 -37.36 12.37
CA LEU A 475 -5.26 -38.13 12.72
C LEU A 475 -4.86 -39.02 11.54
N ARG A 476 -3.58 -39.11 11.28
CA ARG A 476 -3.01 -40.09 10.34
C ARG A 476 -1.87 -40.81 10.99
N GLU A 477 -1.79 -42.11 10.73
CA GLU A 477 -0.64 -42.91 11.12
C GLU A 477 0.54 -42.62 10.17
N TYR A 478 1.75 -42.62 10.73
CA TYR A 478 2.95 -42.51 9.93
C TYR A 478 3.25 -43.84 9.25
N ALA A 479 3.14 -43.86 7.93
CA ALA A 479 3.54 -45.04 7.14
C ALA A 479 5.03 -44.92 6.75
N PRO A 480 5.86 -45.95 6.95
CA PRO A 480 7.21 -46.03 6.40
C PRO A 480 7.20 -45.80 4.87
N ILE A 481 8.30 -45.28 4.34
CA ILE A 481 8.35 -44.85 2.95
C ILE A 481 8.05 -45.98 1.95
N GLU A 482 8.47 -47.17 2.29
CA GLU A 482 8.29 -48.38 1.47
C GLU A 482 6.81 -48.82 1.39
N GLY A 483 6.00 -48.41 2.32
CA GLY A 483 4.55 -48.70 2.37
C GLY A 483 3.66 -47.57 1.85
N ARG A 484 4.23 -46.45 1.40
CA ARG A 484 3.45 -45.33 0.90
C ARG A 484 2.99 -45.59 -0.52
N ARG A 485 1.76 -45.20 -0.80
CA ARG A 485 1.23 -45.18 -2.17
C ARG A 485 1.76 -43.93 -2.91
N ASP A 486 1.97 -44.07 -4.22
CA ASP A 486 2.30 -42.92 -5.05
C ASP A 486 1.20 -41.85 -4.95
N ALA A 487 1.62 -40.59 -4.94
CA ALA A 487 0.70 -39.48 -5.00
C ALA A 487 -0.06 -39.49 -6.34
N THR A 488 -1.35 -39.18 -6.31
CA THR A 488 -2.12 -38.98 -7.54
C THR A 488 -1.56 -37.78 -8.31
N SER A 489 -1.77 -37.73 -9.65
CA SER A 489 -1.29 -36.64 -10.51
C SER A 489 -1.67 -35.26 -9.99
N ASP A 490 -2.84 -35.12 -9.36
CA ASP A 490 -3.34 -33.87 -8.79
C ASP A 490 -2.64 -33.47 -7.48
N GLN A 491 -1.93 -34.41 -6.84
CA GLN A 491 -1.15 -34.22 -5.61
C GLN A 491 0.35 -34.04 -5.87
N MET A 492 0.79 -34.31 -7.10
CA MET A 492 2.19 -34.12 -7.48
C MET A 492 2.48 -32.67 -7.82
N TRP A 493 3.56 -32.15 -7.25
CA TRP A 493 4.11 -30.86 -7.64
C TRP A 493 4.65 -30.92 -9.07
N GLN A 494 3.92 -30.37 -10.01
CA GLN A 494 4.46 -30.07 -11.33
C GLN A 494 5.23 -28.76 -11.25
N VAL A 495 6.49 -28.83 -10.89
CA VAL A 495 7.38 -27.66 -10.96
C VAL A 495 7.83 -27.50 -12.41
N GLU A 496 7.05 -26.79 -13.22
CA GLU A 496 7.59 -26.30 -14.47
C GLU A 496 8.68 -25.26 -14.19
N PRO A 497 9.88 -25.38 -14.78
CA PRO A 497 10.91 -24.38 -14.63
C PRO A 497 10.39 -23.04 -15.17
N SER A 498 10.16 -22.07 -14.30
CA SER A 498 9.74 -20.74 -14.71
C SER A 498 10.78 -20.12 -15.65
N ASN A 499 10.37 -19.23 -16.54
CA ASN A 499 11.28 -18.47 -17.39
C ASN A 499 12.37 -17.75 -16.58
N ALA A 500 12.06 -17.33 -15.36
CA ALA A 500 13.02 -16.73 -14.43
C ALA A 500 14.08 -17.76 -13.94
N SER A 501 13.68 -19.02 -13.70
CA SER A 501 14.62 -20.09 -13.37
C SER A 501 15.52 -20.46 -14.56
N ARG A 502 14.96 -20.45 -15.77
CA ARG A 502 15.73 -20.65 -17.01
C ARG A 502 16.73 -19.51 -17.24
N ARG A 503 16.36 -18.27 -16.99
CA ARG A 503 17.26 -17.10 -17.08
C ARG A 503 18.41 -17.21 -16.07
N ARG A 504 18.15 -17.62 -14.82
CA ARG A 504 19.18 -17.82 -13.80
C ARG A 504 20.13 -18.96 -14.12
N LEU A 505 19.61 -20.08 -14.62
CA LEU A 505 20.42 -21.25 -15.01
C LEU A 505 21.25 -20.97 -16.26
N ALA A 506 20.77 -20.14 -17.18
CA ALA A 506 21.47 -19.79 -18.40
C ALA A 506 22.51 -18.68 -18.24
N GLY A 507 22.68 -18.09 -17.05
CA GLY A 507 23.61 -16.97 -16.83
C GLY A 507 23.31 -15.73 -17.68
N VAL A 508 22.09 -15.65 -18.24
CA VAL A 508 21.71 -14.56 -19.13
C VAL A 508 21.35 -13.34 -18.30
N VAL A 509 22.27 -12.39 -18.22
CA VAL A 509 21.95 -11.02 -17.88
C VAL A 509 21.08 -10.50 -19.03
N SER A 510 19.82 -10.13 -18.75
CA SER A 510 18.95 -9.59 -19.78
C SER A 510 19.55 -8.25 -20.25
N THR A 511 20.20 -8.26 -21.39
CA THR A 511 20.50 -7.02 -22.10
C THR A 511 19.18 -6.56 -22.71
N HIS A 512 18.53 -5.57 -22.10
CA HIS A 512 17.42 -4.88 -22.73
C HIS A 512 17.94 -4.23 -24.03
N ARG A 513 17.49 -4.72 -25.16
CA ARG A 513 17.52 -3.96 -26.40
C ARG A 513 16.61 -2.75 -26.21
N ALA A 514 17.22 -1.61 -25.96
CA ALA A 514 16.55 -0.34 -26.19
C ALA A 514 16.31 -0.21 -27.70
N GLY A 515 15.09 -0.07 -28.10
CA GLY A 515 14.76 0.34 -29.45
C GLY A 515 13.70 -0.52 -30.14
N THR A 516 12.69 0.17 -30.56
CA THR A 516 11.61 -0.13 -31.49
C THR A 516 10.45 -0.98 -30.96
N GLY A 517 9.30 -0.29 -30.92
CA GLY A 517 8.02 -0.85 -30.58
C GLY A 517 7.64 -2.02 -31.47
N ASP A 518 7.23 -3.06 -30.77
CA ASP A 518 6.21 -3.99 -31.22
C ASP A 518 5.70 -4.72 -29.97
N HIS A 519 4.58 -4.26 -29.46
CA HIS A 519 3.80 -5.01 -28.48
C HIS A 519 3.05 -6.10 -29.22
N ALA A 520 3.77 -7.16 -29.61
CA ALA A 520 3.15 -8.38 -30.08
C ALA A 520 2.68 -9.20 -28.88
N ALA A 521 1.40 -9.51 -28.92
CA ALA A 521 0.67 -10.39 -28.04
C ALA A 521 1.48 -11.64 -27.64
N PHE A 522 1.42 -12.00 -26.33
CA PHE A 522 1.78 -13.33 -25.87
C PHE A 522 0.77 -14.34 -26.45
N GLY A 523 1.04 -14.80 -27.69
CA GLY A 523 0.41 -15.92 -28.30
C GLY A 523 1.02 -17.21 -27.74
N ARG A 524 0.17 -18.19 -27.44
CA ARG A 524 0.56 -19.56 -27.19
C ARG A 524 1.34 -20.06 -28.41
N GLY A 525 2.65 -20.24 -28.28
CA GLY A 525 3.48 -20.89 -29.25
C GLY A 525 3.82 -22.31 -28.79
N ASP A 526 3.42 -23.28 -29.55
CA ASP A 526 3.72 -24.70 -29.37
C ASP A 526 5.23 -24.91 -29.24
N VAL A 527 5.65 -25.45 -28.10
CA VAL A 527 7.04 -25.88 -27.88
C VAL A 527 7.14 -27.33 -28.28
N ALA A 528 7.79 -27.60 -29.42
CA ALA A 528 8.15 -28.93 -29.82
C ALA A 528 9.08 -29.60 -28.79
N PRO A 529 8.98 -30.92 -28.55
CA PRO A 529 9.82 -31.62 -27.59
C PRO A 529 11.27 -31.68 -28.07
N LEU A 530 12.20 -31.26 -27.22
CA LEU A 530 13.63 -31.40 -27.41
C LEU A 530 13.99 -32.89 -27.32
N SER A 531 14.36 -33.50 -28.48
CA SER A 531 14.96 -34.80 -28.55
C SER A 531 16.32 -34.80 -27.83
N SER A 532 16.55 -35.83 -27.03
CA SER A 532 17.82 -36.17 -26.40
C SER A 532 18.91 -36.40 -27.49
N ALA A 533 19.84 -35.46 -27.59
CA ALA A 533 21.08 -35.66 -28.30
C ALA A 533 22.23 -35.44 -27.31
N THR A 534 22.71 -36.53 -26.74
CA THR A 534 24.03 -36.65 -26.16
C THR A 534 25.05 -36.46 -27.27
N ARG A 535 25.79 -35.34 -27.25
CA ARG A 535 27.05 -35.21 -27.98
C ARG A 535 28.19 -35.17 -26.97
N GLU A 536 28.97 -36.23 -26.96
CA GLU A 536 30.32 -36.24 -26.43
C GLU A 536 31.15 -35.19 -27.17
N VAL A 537 31.83 -34.34 -26.45
CA VAL A 537 32.85 -33.44 -26.96
C VAL A 537 34.16 -33.82 -26.29
N GLU A 538 34.96 -34.66 -26.97
CA GLU A 538 36.39 -34.67 -26.81
C GLU A 538 36.98 -33.40 -27.43
N GLY A 539 37.89 -32.72 -26.73
CA GLY A 539 38.62 -31.58 -27.28
C GLY A 539 39.45 -30.82 -26.25
N SER A 540 40.69 -31.19 -26.13
CA SER A 540 41.80 -30.54 -25.45
C SER A 540 41.86 -29.02 -25.55
N ASP A 541 41.97 -28.35 -24.40
CA ASP A 541 42.35 -26.92 -24.29
C ASP A 541 43.79 -26.79 -23.76
N PRO A 542 44.72 -26.10 -24.47
CA PRO A 542 46.11 -25.95 -24.07
C PRO A 542 46.42 -24.58 -23.44
N ASN A 543 45.54 -23.98 -22.61
CA ASN A 543 45.87 -22.71 -21.94
C ASN A 543 45.55 -22.70 -20.44
N ARG A 544 46.11 -23.68 -19.72
CA ARG A 544 46.26 -23.61 -18.27
C ARG A 544 47.70 -23.18 -17.92
N ARG A 545 48.02 -21.88 -17.93
CA ARG A 545 49.16 -21.34 -17.20
C ARG A 545 48.91 -19.93 -16.69
N ALA A 546 49.28 -19.78 -15.41
CA ALA A 546 49.51 -18.55 -14.68
C ALA A 546 48.31 -17.86 -14.02
N PHE A 547 48.08 -18.18 -12.76
CA PHE A 547 48.26 -17.23 -11.67
C PHE A 547 48.25 -18.01 -10.33
N GLY A 548 49.42 -18.40 -9.92
CA GLY A 548 49.71 -18.87 -8.59
C GLY A 548 50.52 -17.83 -7.82
N ARG A 549 50.38 -17.88 -6.50
CA ARG A 549 51.09 -17.18 -5.39
C ARG A 549 50.24 -16.02 -4.84
N GLY A 550 49.93 -15.94 -3.59
CA GLY A 550 50.33 -16.69 -2.40
C GLY A 550 49.78 -15.92 -1.21
N LEU A 551 49.50 -16.57 -0.16
CA LEU A 551 49.56 -16.13 1.23
C LEU A 551 48.88 -17.20 2.10
N GLY A 552 49.66 -18.07 2.64
CA GLY A 552 49.41 -18.76 3.89
C GLY A 552 50.20 -18.05 5.01
N PRO A 553 50.25 -18.53 6.25
CA PRO A 553 49.65 -19.72 6.83
C PRO A 553 49.02 -19.51 8.24
N ALA A 554 48.52 -20.61 8.77
CA ALA A 554 48.47 -20.98 10.18
C ALA A 554 47.35 -20.47 11.09
N PHE A 555 46.47 -21.39 11.43
CA PHE A 555 46.28 -21.76 12.84
C PHE A 555 45.88 -23.24 12.94
N SER A 556 46.82 -24.04 13.41
CA SER A 556 46.60 -25.38 13.92
C SER A 556 46.08 -25.28 15.37
N GLY A 557 45.02 -26.00 15.67
CA GLY A 557 44.49 -26.10 17.03
C GLY A 557 43.59 -27.33 17.14
N GLY A 558 44.08 -28.33 17.84
CA GLY A 558 43.66 -29.70 17.96
C GLY A 558 42.19 -29.95 18.30
N VAL A 559 41.71 -31.02 17.73
CA VAL A 559 40.47 -31.69 18.05
C VAL A 559 40.73 -32.57 19.30
N VAL A 560 40.01 -32.29 20.37
CA VAL A 560 39.82 -33.25 21.46
C VAL A 560 38.37 -33.76 21.36
N ALA A 561 38.25 -35.05 21.08
CA ALA A 561 36.99 -35.79 21.14
C ALA A 561 36.58 -35.90 22.63
N GLY A 562 35.38 -35.48 22.92
CA GLY A 562 34.70 -35.67 24.21
C GLY A 562 33.27 -36.11 24.00
N ASP A 563 33.00 -37.34 24.41
CA ASP A 563 31.65 -37.93 24.50
C ASP A 563 30.66 -37.03 25.23
N ALA A 564 29.50 -36.82 24.65
CA ALA A 564 28.36 -36.20 25.32
C ALA A 564 27.04 -36.91 24.96
N THR A 565 26.91 -38.10 25.50
CA THR A 565 25.58 -38.71 25.74
C THR A 565 25.25 -38.48 27.22
N SER A 566 24.49 -37.41 27.52
CA SER A 566 23.57 -37.31 28.70
C SER A 566 23.14 -35.83 28.85
N GLY A 567 21.92 -35.50 28.56
CA GLY A 567 21.45 -34.13 28.82
C GLY A 567 20.03 -33.81 28.29
N VAL A 568 19.30 -34.77 27.75
CA VAL A 568 17.94 -34.49 27.21
C VAL A 568 16.79 -34.90 28.13
N ASP A 569 17.08 -35.54 29.27
CA ASP A 569 16.02 -36.12 30.12
C ASP A 569 15.64 -35.29 31.35
N GLN A 570 16.07 -34.04 31.48
CA GLN A 570 15.75 -33.21 32.67
C GLN A 570 14.87 -31.98 32.42
N LEU A 571 14.33 -31.79 31.22
CA LEU A 571 13.48 -30.59 30.90
C LEU A 571 11.99 -30.87 30.69
N MET A 572 11.55 -32.11 30.95
CA MET A 572 10.12 -32.50 30.80
C MET A 572 9.39 -32.77 32.13
N ARG A 573 9.93 -32.35 33.26
CA ARG A 573 9.19 -32.40 34.54
C ARG A 573 9.28 -31.06 35.26
N ARG A 574 8.62 -30.03 34.76
CA ARG A 574 8.06 -28.90 35.53
C ARG A 574 7.31 -27.97 34.58
N ARG A 575 6.03 -28.08 34.65
CA ARG A 575 4.83 -27.30 34.38
C ARG A 575 3.88 -27.90 33.37
#